data_81bb2d351ad5ad5ef0347d1433cf3a51
#
_entry.id   81bb2d351ad5ad5ef0347d1433cf3a51
#
_cell.length_a   1.000
_cell.length_b   1.000
_cell.length_c   1.000
_cell.angle_alpha   90.00
_cell.angle_beta   90.00
_cell.angle_gamma   90.00
#
_symmetry.space_group_name_H-M   'P 1'
#
loop_
_entity.id
_entity.type
_entity.pdbx_description
1 polymer ?
#
loop_
_entity_poly.entity_id
_entity_poly.type
_entity_poly.pdbx_seq_one_letter_code
_entity_poly.pdbx_strand_id
1 'polypeptide(L)'
;MARIIECVPNCSEGRNKEVIEYIADAVRSVPGVALMDYSSDENHNRSVFTIVGDPDQMAEAAFRFAKACVEKIDMTKHHGEHPRMGAVDVIPFTPVKDVPMEECIEISKKVGQRIWEELGMPVTLYEESATAPHRRNLAAIRKGQFEAMPEKLKDPQWYPDYGNHEIHPTAGIVAVGARFPLVAFNINLSTSDVEIANKIAKTIRESSGGMRWVKSIGVMLEERNTAQVSINMTNYTKTPIYRVYETVRFEAARYGVHIIGSELIGIVPMDALVETAEYYLKLENFDKDNQVMEKHLL
;
A
#
# COMPACT_ATOMS: atom_id res chain seq x y z
N MET A 1 3.42 22.26 15.99
CA MET A 1 4.16 21.11 15.42
C MET A 1 3.54 20.78 14.08
N ALA A 2 4.33 20.33 13.10
CA ALA A 2 3.80 20.02 11.78
C ALA A 2 2.90 18.76 11.85
N ARG A 3 1.68 18.86 11.33
CA ARG A 3 0.76 17.73 11.16
C ARG A 3 1.12 17.02 9.87
N ILE A 4 1.27 15.69 9.89
CA ILE A 4 1.79 14.97 8.75
C ILE A 4 0.93 13.74 8.45
N ILE A 5 0.54 13.61 7.18
CA ILE A 5 0.00 12.38 6.61
C ILE A 5 0.85 11.90 5.43
N GLU A 6 0.76 10.63 5.15
CA GLU A 6 1.32 9.98 3.98
C GLU A 6 0.19 9.59 3.02
N CYS A 7 0.45 9.70 1.72
CA CYS A 7 -0.38 9.12 0.67
C CYS A 7 0.51 8.30 -0.27
N VAL A 8 0.16 7.04 -0.49
CA VAL A 8 0.95 6.13 -1.35
C VAL A 8 0.09 5.65 -2.54
N PRO A 9 -0.26 6.57 -3.46
CA PRO A 9 -1.07 6.21 -4.61
C PRO A 9 -0.30 5.35 -5.61
N ASN A 10 -1.06 4.51 -6.32
CA ASN A 10 -0.51 3.67 -7.38
C ASN A 10 -1.23 3.97 -8.69
N CYS A 11 -0.48 4.02 -9.79
CA CYS A 11 -1.04 4.15 -11.14
C CYS A 11 -0.63 2.97 -12.04
N SER A 12 -1.45 2.73 -13.04
CA SER A 12 -1.26 1.68 -14.03
C SER A 12 -0.40 2.17 -15.21
N GLU A 13 0.83 2.59 -14.89
CA GLU A 13 1.86 2.94 -15.86
C GLU A 13 3.24 2.68 -15.23
N GLY A 14 4.04 1.86 -15.85
CA GLY A 14 5.38 1.51 -15.36
C GLY A 14 6.46 1.56 -16.43
N ARG A 15 6.10 1.91 -17.68
CA ARG A 15 6.96 1.82 -18.87
C ARG A 15 7.26 3.17 -19.48
N ASN A 16 6.26 4.03 -19.58
CA ASN A 16 6.42 5.34 -20.19
C ASN A 16 6.92 6.37 -19.17
N LYS A 17 8.22 6.61 -19.19
CA LYS A 17 8.89 7.55 -18.25
C LYS A 17 8.36 8.98 -18.35
N GLU A 18 7.94 9.44 -19.54
CA GLU A 18 7.39 10.78 -19.72
C GLU A 18 6.03 10.92 -19.03
N VAL A 19 5.19 9.88 -19.09
CA VAL A 19 3.91 9.86 -18.38
C VAL A 19 4.12 9.79 -16.87
N ILE A 20 5.06 8.97 -16.42
CA ILE A 20 5.39 8.84 -15.00
C ILE A 20 5.88 10.17 -14.45
N GLU A 21 6.78 10.86 -15.17
CA GLU A 21 7.29 12.16 -14.75
C GLU A 21 6.21 13.26 -14.79
N TYR A 22 5.33 13.24 -15.79
CA TYR A 22 4.18 14.14 -15.82
C TYR A 22 3.28 14.00 -14.57
N ILE A 23 3.04 12.75 -14.13
CA ILE A 23 2.29 12.47 -12.90
C ILE A 23 3.05 12.96 -11.67
N ALA A 24 4.38 12.73 -11.62
CA ALA A 24 5.23 13.21 -10.53
C ALA A 24 5.21 14.74 -10.41
N ASP A 25 5.29 15.45 -11.53
CA ASP A 25 5.25 16.92 -11.57
C ASP A 25 3.91 17.49 -11.14
N ALA A 26 2.81 16.81 -11.45
CA ALA A 26 1.49 17.20 -10.96
C ALA A 26 1.43 17.20 -9.42
N VAL A 27 2.07 16.22 -8.77
CA VAL A 27 2.19 16.15 -7.31
C VAL A 27 3.14 17.24 -6.78
N ARG A 28 4.34 17.37 -7.36
CA ARG A 28 5.35 18.38 -6.97
C ARG A 28 4.83 19.82 -7.07
N SER A 29 3.84 20.07 -7.93
CA SER A 29 3.25 21.39 -8.10
C SER A 29 2.40 21.87 -6.92
N VAL A 30 2.16 21.00 -5.91
CA VAL A 30 1.33 21.34 -4.73
C VAL A 30 2.24 21.78 -3.58
N PRO A 31 2.15 23.02 -3.10
CA PRO A 31 2.90 23.46 -1.93
C PRO A 31 2.46 22.71 -0.66
N GLY A 32 3.39 22.48 0.28
CA GLY A 32 3.09 21.85 1.56
C GLY A 32 3.06 20.31 1.53
N VAL A 33 3.33 19.70 0.36
CA VAL A 33 3.58 18.27 0.23
C VAL A 33 4.94 18.01 -0.43
N ALA A 34 5.53 16.88 -0.10
CA ALA A 34 6.77 16.41 -0.72
C ALA A 34 6.53 15.04 -1.38
N LEU A 35 6.91 14.91 -2.64
CA LEU A 35 7.07 13.61 -3.28
C LEU A 35 8.39 13.03 -2.79
N MET A 36 8.32 12.09 -1.85
CA MET A 36 9.50 11.52 -1.19
C MET A 36 10.20 10.49 -2.07
N ASP A 37 9.42 9.69 -2.76
CA ASP A 37 9.91 8.62 -3.62
C ASP A 37 8.86 8.22 -4.66
N TYR A 38 9.30 7.69 -5.78
CA TYR A 38 8.45 6.95 -6.70
C TYR A 38 9.26 5.88 -7.43
N SER A 39 8.65 4.74 -7.62
CA SER A 39 9.24 3.59 -8.30
C SER A 39 8.29 3.02 -9.34
N SER A 40 8.87 2.46 -10.40
CA SER A 40 8.12 1.89 -11.53
C SER A 40 8.62 0.49 -11.84
N ASP A 41 7.68 -0.39 -12.20
CA ASP A 41 7.97 -1.76 -12.61
C ASP A 41 7.37 -2.00 -14.00
N GLU A 42 8.22 -2.33 -14.96
CA GLU A 42 7.83 -2.54 -16.36
C GLU A 42 7.02 -3.83 -16.58
N ASN A 43 7.30 -4.90 -15.81
CA ASN A 43 6.58 -6.16 -15.90
C ASN A 43 5.18 -6.04 -15.33
N HIS A 44 5.09 -5.44 -14.14
CA HIS A 44 3.82 -5.13 -13.51
C HIS A 44 3.06 -4.01 -14.24
N ASN A 45 3.77 -3.20 -15.03
CA ASN A 45 3.27 -1.97 -15.68
C ASN A 45 2.53 -1.09 -14.68
N ARG A 46 3.24 -0.74 -13.59
CA ARG A 46 2.72 -0.02 -12.44
C ARG A 46 3.78 0.88 -11.84
N SER A 47 3.35 2.03 -11.35
CA SER A 47 4.18 2.91 -10.51
C SER A 47 3.52 3.16 -9.17
N VAL A 48 4.35 3.31 -8.15
CA VAL A 48 3.99 3.64 -6.77
C VAL A 48 4.65 4.96 -6.42
N PHE A 49 3.89 5.89 -5.86
CA PHE A 49 4.38 7.19 -5.43
C PHE A 49 4.22 7.30 -3.91
N THR A 50 5.20 7.86 -3.23
CA THR A 50 5.12 8.14 -1.79
C THR A 50 5.13 9.65 -1.57
N ILE A 51 4.00 10.16 -1.11
CA ILE A 51 3.74 11.59 -0.89
C ILE A 51 3.57 11.82 0.61
N VAL A 52 4.24 12.81 1.16
CA VAL A 52 4.16 13.16 2.58
C VAL A 52 3.92 14.66 2.70
N GLY A 53 3.08 15.09 3.63
CA GLY A 53 2.85 16.50 3.85
C GLY A 53 1.67 16.83 4.74
N ASP A 54 1.28 18.10 4.68
CA ASP A 54 0.17 18.64 5.44
C ASP A 54 -1.17 18.04 4.98
N PRO A 55 -2.07 17.64 5.91
CA PRO A 55 -3.38 17.08 5.59
C PRO A 55 -4.23 17.92 4.65
N ASP A 56 -4.20 19.25 4.81
CA ASP A 56 -5.03 20.17 4.01
C ASP A 56 -4.55 20.23 2.55
N GLN A 57 -3.24 20.06 2.31
CA GLN A 57 -2.66 20.07 0.96
C GLN A 57 -2.66 18.69 0.32
N MET A 58 -2.68 17.64 1.12
CA MET A 58 -2.64 16.26 0.62
C MET A 58 -3.86 15.90 -0.24
N ALA A 59 -5.03 16.43 0.09
CA ALA A 59 -6.24 16.24 -0.72
C ALA A 59 -6.06 16.78 -2.15
N GLU A 60 -5.43 17.96 -2.29
CA GLU A 60 -5.12 18.55 -3.60
C GLU A 60 -4.07 17.75 -4.35
N ALA A 61 -3.01 17.30 -3.67
CA ALA A 61 -1.96 16.50 -4.28
C ALA A 61 -2.49 15.16 -4.82
N ALA A 62 -3.31 14.47 -4.03
CA ALA A 62 -3.94 13.21 -4.43
C ALA A 62 -4.93 13.40 -5.60
N PHE A 63 -5.66 14.51 -5.62
CA PHE A 63 -6.53 14.84 -6.73
C PHE A 63 -5.75 15.15 -8.01
N ARG A 64 -4.67 15.95 -7.94
CA ARG A 64 -3.82 16.23 -9.12
C ARG A 64 -3.14 14.98 -9.64
N PHE A 65 -2.71 14.10 -8.76
CA PHE A 65 -2.22 12.77 -9.14
C PHE A 65 -3.28 12.01 -9.95
N ALA A 66 -4.51 11.91 -9.42
CA ALA A 66 -5.60 11.21 -10.09
C ALA A 66 -5.93 11.82 -11.45
N LYS A 67 -6.01 13.15 -11.53
CA LYS A 67 -6.26 13.90 -12.77
C LYS A 67 -5.19 13.59 -13.82
N ALA A 68 -3.92 13.68 -13.47
CA ALA A 68 -2.81 13.39 -14.37
C ALA A 68 -2.86 11.94 -14.90
N CYS A 69 -3.22 10.97 -14.04
CA CYS A 69 -3.39 9.58 -14.46
C CYS A 69 -4.55 9.41 -15.44
N VAL A 70 -5.72 10.00 -15.15
CA VAL A 70 -6.90 9.93 -16.03
C VAL A 70 -6.62 10.54 -17.41
N GLU A 71 -5.84 11.62 -17.45
CA GLU A 71 -5.46 12.31 -18.70
C GLU A 71 -4.47 11.53 -19.57
N LYS A 72 -3.61 10.70 -18.96
CA LYS A 72 -2.46 10.10 -19.65
C LYS A 72 -2.53 8.58 -19.80
N ILE A 73 -3.33 7.89 -19.01
CA ILE A 73 -3.35 6.42 -18.99
C ILE A 73 -4.67 5.91 -19.58
N ASP A 74 -4.55 5.07 -20.60
CA ASP A 74 -5.68 4.41 -21.25
C ASP A 74 -5.70 2.91 -20.90
N MET A 75 -6.59 2.53 -19.99
CA MET A 75 -6.71 1.16 -19.49
C MET A 75 -7.17 0.16 -20.56
N THR A 76 -7.78 0.62 -21.66
CA THR A 76 -8.18 -0.24 -22.77
C THR A 76 -6.98 -0.80 -23.54
N LYS A 77 -5.81 -0.16 -23.40
CA LYS A 77 -4.52 -0.55 -24.01
C LYS A 77 -3.52 -1.10 -23.00
N HIS A 78 -3.87 -1.06 -21.70
CA HIS A 78 -2.95 -1.41 -20.64
C HIS A 78 -2.83 -2.92 -20.46
N HIS A 79 -1.58 -3.42 -20.41
CA HIS A 79 -1.23 -4.80 -20.09
C HIS A 79 -0.08 -4.82 -19.06
N GLY A 80 -0.23 -5.60 -18.00
CA GLY A 80 0.77 -5.80 -16.94
C GLY A 80 0.35 -6.91 -15.99
N GLU A 81 1.30 -7.44 -15.23
CA GLU A 81 1.06 -8.55 -14.30
C GLU A 81 0.36 -8.11 -13.01
N HIS A 82 0.43 -6.83 -12.67
CA HIS A 82 -0.20 -6.32 -11.46
C HIS A 82 -1.73 -6.28 -11.60
N PRO A 83 -2.49 -6.81 -10.62
CA PRO A 83 -3.95 -6.66 -10.58
C PRO A 83 -4.33 -5.18 -10.46
N ARG A 84 -5.12 -4.67 -11.39
CA ARG A 84 -5.51 -3.25 -11.45
C ARG A 84 -6.97 -3.08 -11.90
N MET A 85 -7.61 -1.99 -11.49
CA MET A 85 -9.00 -1.68 -11.85
C MET A 85 -9.13 -0.36 -12.61
N GLY A 86 -8.10 0.46 -12.64
CA GLY A 86 -8.12 1.74 -13.32
C GLY A 86 -6.76 2.37 -13.50
N ALA A 87 -6.73 3.49 -14.21
CA ALA A 87 -5.54 4.31 -14.43
C ALA A 87 -4.90 4.72 -13.10
N VAL A 88 -5.73 5.10 -12.15
CA VAL A 88 -5.40 5.12 -10.72
C VAL A 88 -5.99 3.86 -10.11
N ASP A 89 -5.14 3.03 -9.56
CA ASP A 89 -5.61 1.79 -8.96
C ASP A 89 -6.05 1.99 -7.50
N VAL A 90 -5.25 2.74 -6.73
CA VAL A 90 -5.53 3.00 -5.31
C VAL A 90 -4.93 4.32 -4.83
N ILE A 91 -5.66 5.02 -3.93
CA ILE A 91 -5.21 6.20 -3.22
C ILE A 91 -5.42 5.98 -1.71
N PRO A 92 -4.39 5.54 -0.97
CA PRO A 92 -4.45 5.37 0.48
C PRO A 92 -3.97 6.63 1.21
N PHE A 93 -4.69 7.05 2.25
CA PHE A 93 -4.25 8.06 3.21
C PHE A 93 -3.87 7.38 4.52
N THR A 94 -2.74 7.77 5.08
CA THR A 94 -2.14 7.13 6.26
C THR A 94 -1.74 8.18 7.27
N PRO A 95 -2.22 8.12 8.53
CA PRO A 95 -1.78 9.05 9.56
C PRO A 95 -0.32 8.78 9.93
N VAL A 96 0.49 9.85 10.01
CA VAL A 96 1.92 9.77 10.38
C VAL A 96 2.18 10.49 11.69
N LYS A 97 1.81 11.78 11.80
CA LYS A 97 2.08 12.60 12.98
C LYS A 97 0.95 13.58 13.24
N ASP A 98 0.45 13.61 14.47
CA ASP A 98 -0.57 14.53 14.98
C ASP A 98 -1.84 14.61 14.11
N VAL A 99 -2.18 13.51 13.43
CA VAL A 99 -3.38 13.34 12.60
C VAL A 99 -4.08 12.04 12.99
N PRO A 100 -5.35 12.09 13.40
CA PRO A 100 -6.10 10.87 13.69
C PRO A 100 -6.56 10.16 12.40
N MET A 101 -6.86 8.87 12.51
CA MET A 101 -7.37 8.06 11.40
C MET A 101 -8.67 8.62 10.83
N GLU A 102 -9.53 9.13 11.69
CA GLU A 102 -10.83 9.73 11.33
C GLU A 102 -10.67 10.90 10.34
N GLU A 103 -9.63 11.69 10.50
CA GLU A 103 -9.33 12.78 9.56
C GLU A 103 -8.86 12.25 8.20
N CYS A 104 -8.03 11.21 8.17
CA CYS A 104 -7.64 10.54 6.93
C CYS A 104 -8.87 9.94 6.21
N ILE A 105 -9.84 9.41 6.96
CA ILE A 105 -11.11 8.93 6.41
C ILE A 105 -11.88 10.07 5.76
N GLU A 106 -12.01 11.24 6.41
CA GLU A 106 -12.72 12.38 5.83
C GLU A 106 -12.00 12.95 4.61
N ILE A 107 -10.66 12.99 4.61
CA ILE A 107 -9.87 13.38 3.43
C ILE A 107 -10.15 12.42 2.26
N SER A 108 -10.15 11.12 2.53
CA SER A 108 -10.40 10.10 1.50
C SER A 108 -11.78 10.25 0.86
N LYS A 109 -12.81 10.56 1.66
CA LYS A 109 -14.17 10.81 1.18
C LYS A 109 -14.24 12.06 0.30
N LYS A 110 -13.65 13.18 0.75
CA LYS A 110 -13.59 14.44 -0.01
C LYS A 110 -12.89 14.25 -1.35
N VAL A 111 -11.74 13.56 -1.34
CA VAL A 111 -10.98 13.27 -2.58
C VAL A 111 -11.78 12.32 -3.49
N GLY A 112 -12.40 11.29 -2.94
CA GLY A 112 -13.23 10.37 -3.71
C GLY A 112 -14.41 11.07 -4.38
N GLN A 113 -15.13 11.91 -3.66
CA GLN A 113 -16.23 12.70 -4.19
C GLN A 113 -15.75 13.62 -5.32
N ARG A 114 -14.66 14.34 -5.12
CA ARG A 114 -14.08 15.26 -6.10
C ARG A 114 -13.61 14.55 -7.37
N ILE A 115 -12.98 13.35 -7.24
CA ILE A 115 -12.58 12.53 -8.39
C ILE A 115 -13.81 12.19 -9.26
N TRP A 116 -14.92 11.82 -8.63
CA TRP A 116 -16.14 11.57 -9.36
C TRP A 116 -16.69 12.84 -10.03
N GLU A 117 -16.84 13.92 -9.29
CA GLU A 117 -17.46 15.15 -9.77
C GLU A 117 -16.68 15.83 -10.89
N GLU A 118 -15.35 15.86 -10.82
CA GLU A 118 -14.50 16.58 -11.77
C GLU A 118 -13.91 15.70 -12.87
N LEU A 119 -13.68 14.40 -12.61
CA LEU A 119 -13.04 13.48 -13.56
C LEU A 119 -14.00 12.42 -14.12
N GLY A 120 -15.19 12.26 -13.57
CA GLY A 120 -16.15 11.23 -13.98
C GLY A 120 -15.68 9.80 -13.73
N MET A 121 -14.65 9.62 -12.92
CA MET A 121 -14.11 8.31 -12.56
C MET A 121 -14.80 7.78 -11.30
N PRO A 122 -15.51 6.64 -11.35
CA PRO A 122 -16.18 6.08 -10.17
C PRO A 122 -15.20 5.69 -9.08
N VAL A 123 -15.64 5.80 -7.82
CA VAL A 123 -14.80 5.59 -6.64
C VAL A 123 -15.43 4.59 -5.69
N THR A 124 -14.64 3.62 -5.25
CA THR A 124 -14.98 2.72 -4.15
C THR A 124 -14.14 3.07 -2.92
N LEU A 125 -14.79 3.31 -1.79
CA LEU A 125 -14.11 3.52 -0.51
C LEU A 125 -13.66 2.18 0.07
N TYR A 126 -12.42 2.12 0.62
CA TYR A 126 -11.83 0.88 1.12
C TYR A 126 -11.10 1.05 2.47
N GLU A 127 -10.68 -0.07 3.07
CA GLU A 127 -10.01 -0.18 4.38
C GLU A 127 -10.81 0.52 5.48
N GLU A 128 -10.25 1.51 6.20
CA GLU A 128 -10.94 2.21 7.28
C GLU A 128 -12.05 3.15 6.77
N SER A 129 -12.01 3.54 5.51
CA SER A 129 -13.06 4.35 4.86
C SER A 129 -14.20 3.51 4.26
N ALA A 130 -14.08 2.18 4.28
CA ALA A 130 -15.05 1.29 3.66
C ALA A 130 -16.46 1.44 4.24
N THR A 131 -17.46 1.57 3.38
CA THR A 131 -18.87 1.68 3.74
C THR A 131 -19.54 0.34 4.01
N ALA A 132 -18.84 -0.77 3.67
CA ALA A 132 -19.32 -2.13 3.94
C ALA A 132 -18.13 -3.08 4.24
N PRO A 133 -18.33 -4.11 5.09
CA PRO A 133 -17.23 -5.00 5.53
C PRO A 133 -16.47 -5.68 4.40
N HIS A 134 -17.13 -6.09 3.32
CA HIS A 134 -16.51 -6.76 2.18
C HIS A 134 -15.61 -5.83 1.34
N ARG A 135 -15.74 -4.51 1.49
CA ARG A 135 -14.93 -3.48 0.82
C ARG A 135 -13.65 -3.11 1.59
N ARG A 136 -13.48 -3.60 2.82
CA ARG A 136 -12.24 -3.38 3.57
C ARG A 136 -11.02 -4.02 2.87
N ASN A 137 -11.22 -5.13 2.18
CA ASN A 137 -10.14 -5.83 1.51
C ASN A 137 -10.01 -5.40 0.04
N LEU A 138 -8.96 -4.64 -0.28
CA LEU A 138 -8.66 -4.18 -1.64
C LEU A 138 -8.59 -5.33 -2.66
N ALA A 139 -8.06 -6.51 -2.26
CA ALA A 139 -8.00 -7.67 -3.16
C ALA A 139 -9.42 -8.18 -3.57
N ALA A 140 -10.41 -8.06 -2.70
CA ALA A 140 -11.79 -8.39 -3.03
C ALA A 140 -12.40 -7.37 -4.01
N ILE A 141 -12.09 -6.09 -3.84
CA ILE A 141 -12.52 -5.03 -4.76
C ILE A 141 -11.89 -5.24 -6.14
N ARG A 142 -10.58 -5.51 -6.21
CA ARG A 142 -9.83 -5.74 -7.45
C ARG A 142 -10.16 -7.04 -8.19
N LYS A 143 -10.86 -7.97 -7.53
CA LYS A 143 -11.12 -9.30 -8.12
C LYS A 143 -11.81 -9.16 -9.48
N GLY A 144 -11.19 -9.75 -10.50
CA GLY A 144 -11.61 -9.67 -11.89
C GLY A 144 -10.97 -8.53 -12.67
N GLN A 145 -10.24 -7.65 -12.00
CA GLN A 145 -9.47 -6.53 -12.59
C GLN A 145 -10.35 -5.58 -13.42
N PHE A 146 -9.72 -4.71 -14.21
CA PHE A 146 -10.41 -3.74 -15.08
C PHE A 146 -11.45 -4.41 -15.99
N GLU A 147 -11.11 -5.56 -16.54
CA GLU A 147 -11.92 -6.28 -17.52
C GLU A 147 -13.26 -6.78 -16.96
N ALA A 148 -13.31 -7.13 -15.69
CA ALA A 148 -14.54 -7.60 -15.06
C ALA A 148 -15.35 -6.50 -14.38
N MET A 149 -14.82 -5.26 -14.25
CA MET A 149 -15.52 -4.18 -13.55
C MET A 149 -16.88 -3.84 -14.17
N PRO A 150 -17.07 -3.77 -15.51
CA PRO A 150 -18.38 -3.50 -16.08
C PRO A 150 -19.48 -4.49 -15.66
N GLU A 151 -19.13 -5.77 -15.51
CA GLU A 151 -20.07 -6.78 -15.04
C GLU A 151 -20.24 -6.74 -13.52
N LYS A 152 -19.15 -6.57 -12.79
CA LYS A 152 -19.14 -6.48 -11.33
C LYS A 152 -19.98 -5.33 -10.80
N LEU A 153 -19.96 -4.17 -11.45
CA LEU A 153 -20.74 -2.99 -11.07
C LEU A 153 -22.24 -3.11 -11.37
N LYS A 154 -22.72 -4.21 -11.95
CA LYS A 154 -24.16 -4.50 -12.04
C LYS A 154 -24.72 -5.10 -10.74
N ASP A 155 -23.85 -5.67 -9.90
CA ASP A 155 -24.22 -6.20 -8.57
C ASP A 155 -24.28 -5.06 -7.56
N PRO A 156 -25.44 -4.81 -6.91
CA PRO A 156 -25.60 -3.76 -5.89
C PRO A 156 -24.56 -3.80 -4.76
N GLN A 157 -24.01 -4.95 -4.44
CA GLN A 157 -22.95 -5.11 -3.45
C GLN A 157 -21.68 -4.33 -3.82
N TRP A 158 -21.42 -4.14 -5.13
CA TRP A 158 -20.23 -3.51 -5.66
C TRP A 158 -20.46 -2.10 -6.24
N TYR A 159 -21.66 -1.53 -6.08
CA TYR A 159 -21.90 -0.15 -6.51
C TYR A 159 -20.86 0.79 -5.91
N PRO A 160 -20.28 1.69 -6.72
CA PRO A 160 -19.31 2.65 -6.20
C PRO A 160 -19.94 3.55 -5.13
N ASP A 161 -19.11 4.05 -4.23
CA ASP A 161 -19.56 4.99 -3.20
C ASP A 161 -19.80 6.39 -3.80
N TYR A 162 -19.02 6.74 -4.82
CA TYR A 162 -19.23 7.92 -5.66
C TYR A 162 -19.21 7.50 -7.13
N GLY A 163 -20.25 7.82 -7.86
CA GLY A 163 -20.34 7.49 -9.27
C GLY A 163 -21.66 6.83 -9.68
N ASN A 164 -21.79 6.61 -10.98
CA ASN A 164 -22.80 5.73 -11.54
C ASN A 164 -22.30 4.28 -11.56
N HIS A 165 -23.11 3.36 -12.05
CA HIS A 165 -22.79 1.93 -12.06
C HIS A 165 -22.02 1.50 -13.32
N GLU A 166 -21.27 2.42 -13.91
CA GLU A 166 -20.46 2.22 -15.10
C GLU A 166 -19.03 2.66 -14.80
N ILE A 167 -18.05 2.01 -15.41
CA ILE A 167 -16.64 2.43 -15.31
C ILE A 167 -16.39 3.65 -16.19
N HIS A 168 -15.37 4.45 -15.84
CA HIS A 168 -14.88 5.46 -16.79
C HIS A 168 -14.29 4.75 -18.03
N PRO A 169 -14.61 5.20 -19.28
CA PRO A 169 -14.30 4.45 -20.50
C PRO A 169 -12.82 4.07 -20.67
N THR A 170 -11.93 4.96 -20.29
CA THR A 170 -10.48 4.75 -20.43
C THR A 170 -9.76 4.63 -19.09
N ALA A 171 -10.28 5.25 -18.02
CA ALA A 171 -9.62 5.27 -16.72
C ALA A 171 -10.13 4.20 -15.73
N GLY A 172 -11.28 3.55 -15.98
CA GLY A 172 -11.80 2.49 -15.10
C GLY A 172 -12.43 3.01 -13.81
N ILE A 173 -12.03 2.45 -12.68
CA ILE A 173 -12.50 2.78 -11.33
C ILE A 173 -11.33 2.83 -10.36
N VAL A 174 -11.41 3.67 -9.32
CA VAL A 174 -10.36 3.80 -8.29
C VAL A 174 -10.85 3.39 -6.91
N ALA A 175 -9.96 2.79 -6.10
CA ALA A 175 -10.16 2.63 -4.67
C ALA A 175 -9.50 3.77 -3.91
N VAL A 176 -10.27 4.49 -3.08
CA VAL A 176 -9.77 5.58 -2.24
C VAL A 176 -10.08 5.23 -0.78
N GLY A 177 -9.14 5.45 0.13
CA GLY A 177 -9.42 5.15 1.53
C GLY A 177 -8.31 5.52 2.49
N ALA A 178 -8.58 5.36 3.77
CA ALA A 178 -7.61 5.52 4.84
C ALA A 178 -7.17 4.15 5.37
N ARG A 179 -5.90 4.00 5.69
CA ARG A 179 -5.34 2.77 6.26
C ARG A 179 -4.19 3.04 7.22
N PHE A 180 -3.86 2.06 8.02
CA PHE A 180 -2.62 2.09 8.78
C PHE A 180 -1.38 2.00 7.88
N PRO A 181 -0.23 2.51 8.34
CA PRO A 181 1.03 2.36 7.60
C PRO A 181 1.30 0.88 7.29
N LEU A 182 1.50 0.58 6.02
CA LEU A 182 1.88 -0.76 5.58
C LEU A 182 3.40 -0.86 5.60
N VAL A 183 3.92 -1.89 6.27
CA VAL A 183 5.34 -2.22 6.23
C VAL A 183 5.52 -3.43 5.31
N ALA A 184 6.19 -3.21 4.19
CA ALA A 184 6.61 -4.28 3.29
C ALA A 184 7.96 -4.81 3.77
N PHE A 185 7.97 -6.05 4.23
CA PHE A 185 9.11 -6.69 4.89
C PHE A 185 9.33 -8.09 4.32
N ASN A 186 10.45 -8.31 3.66
CA ASN A 186 10.77 -9.57 3.03
C ASN A 186 11.89 -10.29 3.78
N ILE A 187 11.81 -11.63 3.86
CA ILE A 187 12.77 -12.46 4.56
C ILE A 187 13.35 -13.50 3.60
N ASN A 188 14.68 -13.48 3.41
CA ASN A 188 15.41 -14.38 2.54
C ASN A 188 15.83 -15.63 3.30
N LEU A 189 15.58 -16.81 2.71
CA LEU A 189 15.87 -18.11 3.31
C LEU A 189 17.12 -18.73 2.68
N SER A 190 17.82 -19.58 3.46
CA SER A 190 19.00 -20.34 3.01
C SER A 190 18.63 -21.54 2.11
N THR A 191 17.69 -21.34 1.21
CA THR A 191 17.24 -22.37 0.25
C THR A 191 16.73 -21.77 -1.03
N SER A 192 16.76 -22.52 -2.10
CA SER A 192 16.10 -22.21 -3.37
C SER A 192 14.73 -22.89 -3.52
N ASP A 193 14.31 -23.69 -2.54
CA ASP A 193 12.99 -24.32 -2.56
C ASP A 193 11.89 -23.32 -2.16
N VAL A 194 11.23 -22.75 -3.18
CA VAL A 194 10.12 -21.80 -2.99
C VAL A 194 8.92 -22.42 -2.26
N GLU A 195 8.76 -23.74 -2.29
CA GLU A 195 7.66 -24.39 -1.57
C GLU A 195 7.84 -24.30 -0.05
N ILE A 196 9.07 -24.24 0.45
CA ILE A 196 9.33 -23.97 1.87
C ILE A 196 8.88 -22.54 2.20
N ALA A 197 9.24 -21.55 1.40
CA ALA A 197 8.77 -20.17 1.58
C ALA A 197 7.24 -20.06 1.52
N ASN A 198 6.60 -20.77 0.58
CA ASN A 198 5.14 -20.85 0.49
C ASN A 198 4.47 -21.46 1.73
N LYS A 199 5.03 -22.50 2.29
CA LYS A 199 4.53 -23.14 3.52
C LYS A 199 4.64 -22.20 4.71
N ILE A 200 5.80 -21.54 4.88
CA ILE A 200 6.01 -20.54 5.92
C ILE A 200 5.04 -19.37 5.75
N ALA A 201 4.90 -18.84 4.52
CA ALA A 201 3.96 -17.76 4.21
C ALA A 201 2.52 -18.14 4.57
N LYS A 202 2.09 -19.36 4.26
CA LYS A 202 0.75 -19.86 4.65
C LYS A 202 0.58 -19.93 6.18
N THR A 203 1.62 -20.28 6.91
CA THR A 203 1.58 -20.39 8.39
C THR A 203 1.43 -19.02 9.04
N ILE A 204 2.10 -17.98 8.52
CA ILE A 204 2.12 -16.68 9.17
C ILE A 204 0.98 -15.75 8.75
N ARG A 205 0.38 -15.92 7.58
CA ARG A 205 -0.64 -14.99 7.05
C ARG A 205 -2.03 -15.18 7.68
N GLU A 206 -2.72 -14.07 7.92
CA GLU A 206 -4.07 -14.03 8.51
C GLU A 206 -5.09 -14.90 7.75
N SER A 207 -5.09 -14.85 6.43
CA SER A 207 -6.06 -15.58 5.59
C SER A 207 -5.99 -17.10 5.69
N SER A 208 -4.94 -17.64 6.30
CA SER A 208 -4.75 -19.07 6.55
C SER A 208 -4.78 -19.43 8.05
N GLY A 209 -5.21 -18.51 8.92
CA GLY A 209 -5.26 -18.72 10.38
C GLY A 209 -3.98 -18.32 11.11
N GLY A 210 -3.06 -17.63 10.46
CA GLY A 210 -1.84 -17.09 11.06
C GLY A 210 -2.05 -15.77 11.80
N MET A 211 -1.03 -14.91 11.79
CA MET A 211 -1.05 -13.65 12.51
C MET A 211 -1.96 -12.63 11.84
N ARG A 212 -2.83 -12.00 12.64
CA ARG A 212 -3.64 -10.87 12.20
C ARG A 212 -2.75 -9.74 11.67
N TRP A 213 -3.20 -9.06 10.64
CA TRP A 213 -2.49 -7.96 9.95
C TRP A 213 -1.25 -8.38 9.15
N VAL A 214 -1.10 -9.66 8.88
CA VAL A 214 -0.02 -10.20 8.04
C VAL A 214 -0.59 -10.78 6.76
N LYS A 215 -0.11 -10.29 5.62
CA LYS A 215 -0.29 -10.90 4.30
C LYS A 215 1.07 -11.38 3.83
N SER A 216 1.16 -12.58 3.28
CA SER A 216 2.43 -13.13 2.81
C SER A 216 2.27 -14.18 1.72
N ILE A 217 3.30 -14.27 0.88
CA ILE A 217 3.48 -15.25 -0.19
C ILE A 217 4.95 -15.71 -0.21
N GLY A 218 5.20 -16.90 -0.73
CA GLY A 218 6.55 -17.32 -1.10
C GLY A 218 6.89 -16.82 -2.50
N VAL A 219 8.12 -16.36 -2.68
CA VAL A 219 8.65 -15.85 -3.95
C VAL A 219 10.01 -16.48 -4.21
N MET A 220 10.33 -16.74 -5.48
CA MET A 220 11.66 -17.13 -5.91
C MET A 220 12.39 -15.89 -6.45
N LEU A 221 13.55 -15.60 -5.89
CA LEU A 221 14.47 -14.60 -6.42
C LEU A 221 15.45 -15.31 -7.36
N GLU A 222 15.09 -15.35 -8.66
CA GLU A 222 15.82 -16.11 -9.67
C GLU A 222 17.30 -15.69 -9.75
N GLU A 223 17.58 -14.38 -9.76
CA GLU A 223 18.94 -13.83 -9.86
C GLU A 223 19.85 -14.27 -8.69
N ARG A 224 19.26 -14.53 -7.51
CA ARG A 224 19.99 -14.91 -6.29
C ARG A 224 19.86 -16.40 -5.98
N ASN A 225 19.06 -17.14 -6.75
CA ASN A 225 18.69 -18.52 -6.48
C ASN A 225 18.25 -18.72 -5.02
N THR A 226 17.39 -17.85 -4.52
CA THR A 226 17.02 -17.76 -3.10
C THR A 226 15.50 -17.67 -2.96
N ALA A 227 14.91 -18.54 -2.12
CA ALA A 227 13.51 -18.44 -1.77
C ALA A 227 13.31 -17.34 -0.71
N GLN A 228 12.28 -16.52 -0.90
CA GLN A 228 11.94 -15.39 -0.04
C GLN A 228 10.50 -15.51 0.46
N VAL A 229 10.27 -15.17 1.73
CA VAL A 229 8.94 -14.92 2.27
C VAL A 229 8.67 -13.42 2.13
N SER A 230 7.82 -13.05 1.17
CA SER A 230 7.40 -11.66 0.97
C SER A 230 6.19 -11.37 1.85
N ILE A 231 6.27 -10.30 2.63
CA ILE A 231 5.33 -9.99 3.71
C ILE A 231 4.87 -8.54 3.60
N ASN A 232 3.55 -8.34 3.69
CA ASN A 232 2.94 -7.04 3.91
C ASN A 232 2.27 -7.01 5.28
N MET A 233 2.80 -6.19 6.17
CA MET A 233 2.24 -5.95 7.49
C MET A 233 1.30 -4.75 7.41
N THR A 234 0.00 -4.98 7.51
CA THR A 234 -1.02 -3.94 7.31
C THR A 234 -1.32 -3.13 8.57
N ASN A 235 -0.80 -3.55 9.71
CA ASN A 235 -0.81 -2.80 10.96
C ASN A 235 0.34 -3.26 11.88
N TYR A 236 1.50 -2.63 11.75
CA TYR A 236 2.70 -2.97 12.53
C TYR A 236 2.53 -2.69 14.03
N THR A 237 1.65 -1.75 14.43
CA THR A 237 1.43 -1.44 15.84
C THR A 237 0.70 -2.55 16.61
N LYS A 238 0.03 -3.44 15.90
CA LYS A 238 -0.65 -4.63 16.45
C LYS A 238 0.16 -5.91 16.25
N THR A 239 0.87 -5.99 15.13
CA THR A 239 1.75 -7.12 14.81
C THR A 239 3.12 -6.54 14.42
N PRO A 240 4.06 -6.38 15.37
CA PRO A 240 5.35 -5.75 15.13
C PRO A 240 6.30 -6.65 14.31
N ILE A 241 7.29 -6.02 13.66
CA ILE A 241 8.25 -6.67 12.76
C ILE A 241 8.96 -7.85 13.44
N TYR A 242 9.48 -7.66 14.66
CA TYR A 242 10.21 -8.71 15.38
C TYR A 242 9.37 -9.96 15.58
N ARG A 243 8.07 -9.83 15.84
CA ARG A 243 7.18 -10.99 16.04
C ARG A 243 7.03 -11.80 14.76
N VAL A 244 6.88 -11.15 13.63
CA VAL A 244 6.82 -11.81 12.33
C VAL A 244 8.15 -12.47 11.99
N TYR A 245 9.26 -11.75 12.19
CA TYR A 245 10.61 -12.28 11.97
C TYR A 245 10.90 -13.54 12.79
N GLU A 246 10.62 -13.50 14.10
CA GLU A 246 10.85 -14.66 14.99
C GLU A 246 9.95 -15.85 14.63
N THR A 247 8.72 -15.59 14.19
CA THR A 247 7.84 -16.68 13.73
C THR A 247 8.37 -17.30 12.45
N VAL A 248 8.82 -16.50 11.47
CA VAL A 248 9.46 -17.03 10.25
C VAL A 248 10.73 -17.80 10.59
N ARG A 249 11.56 -17.29 11.53
CA ARG A 249 12.78 -17.96 11.98
C ARG A 249 12.48 -19.35 12.58
N PHE A 250 11.46 -19.42 13.42
CA PHE A 250 11.03 -20.68 14.06
C PHE A 250 10.48 -21.67 13.01
N GLU A 251 9.63 -21.21 12.10
CA GLU A 251 9.07 -22.06 11.04
C GLU A 251 10.15 -22.54 10.06
N ALA A 252 11.10 -21.68 9.69
CA ALA A 252 12.21 -22.04 8.82
C ALA A 252 13.06 -23.17 9.40
N ALA A 253 13.33 -23.13 10.71
CA ALA A 253 14.10 -24.17 11.40
C ALA A 253 13.45 -25.57 11.30
N ARG A 254 12.12 -25.66 11.20
CA ARG A 254 11.40 -26.95 11.02
C ARG A 254 11.73 -27.62 9.69
N TYR A 255 12.16 -26.85 8.70
CA TYR A 255 12.58 -27.35 7.39
C TYR A 255 14.11 -27.45 7.26
N GLY A 256 14.86 -27.23 8.34
CA GLY A 256 16.32 -27.24 8.32
C GLY A 256 16.93 -26.04 7.57
N VAL A 257 16.16 -24.97 7.37
CA VAL A 257 16.64 -23.73 6.72
C VAL A 257 16.73 -22.60 7.74
N HIS A 258 17.50 -21.56 7.42
CA HIS A 258 17.66 -20.38 8.27
C HIS A 258 17.48 -19.10 7.45
N ILE A 259 17.31 -18.00 8.15
CA ILE A 259 17.23 -16.65 7.53
C ILE A 259 18.66 -16.21 7.20
N ILE A 260 18.88 -15.78 5.95
CA ILE A 260 20.16 -15.23 5.47
C ILE A 260 20.15 -13.72 5.32
N GLY A 261 18.98 -13.09 5.41
CA GLY A 261 18.81 -11.65 5.34
C GLY A 261 17.35 -11.26 5.29
N SER A 262 17.10 -9.97 5.42
CA SER A 262 15.77 -9.38 5.27
C SER A 262 15.85 -8.02 4.60
N GLU A 263 14.73 -7.57 4.04
CA GLU A 263 14.63 -6.35 3.27
C GLU A 263 13.38 -5.56 3.69
N LEU A 264 13.55 -4.27 3.92
CA LEU A 264 12.43 -3.34 3.99
C LEU A 264 12.25 -2.69 2.62
N ILE A 265 11.03 -2.68 2.11
CA ILE A 265 10.71 -2.13 0.80
C ILE A 265 9.98 -0.80 0.98
N GLY A 266 10.53 0.25 0.37
CA GLY A 266 10.00 1.61 0.50
C GLY A 266 10.28 2.25 1.87
N ILE A 267 9.44 3.22 2.25
CA ILE A 267 9.58 3.97 3.49
C ILE A 267 8.85 3.25 4.62
N VAL A 268 9.46 3.21 5.80
CA VAL A 268 8.93 2.54 6.99
C VAL A 268 8.83 3.54 8.15
N PRO A 269 7.76 3.48 8.97
CA PRO A 269 7.68 4.29 10.18
C PRO A 269 8.83 3.99 11.15
N MET A 270 9.46 5.04 11.69
CA MET A 270 10.58 4.92 12.65
C MET A 270 10.19 4.02 13.84
N ASP A 271 8.98 4.16 14.37
CA ASP A 271 8.50 3.38 15.51
C ASP A 271 8.53 1.87 15.27
N ALA A 272 8.32 1.41 14.05
CA ALA A 272 8.39 -0.01 13.70
C ALA A 272 9.82 -0.57 13.87
N LEU A 273 10.84 0.25 13.58
CA LEU A 273 12.24 -0.11 13.76
C LEU A 273 12.68 0.03 15.22
N VAL A 274 12.26 1.09 15.89
CA VAL A 274 12.57 1.34 17.30
C VAL A 274 12.02 0.23 18.18
N GLU A 275 10.77 -0.20 18.00
CA GLU A 275 10.17 -1.33 18.73
C GLU A 275 10.91 -2.65 18.46
N THR A 276 11.41 -2.83 17.25
CA THR A 276 12.23 -4.01 16.90
C THR A 276 13.59 -3.96 17.60
N ALA A 277 14.24 -2.79 17.64
CA ALA A 277 15.50 -2.58 18.36
C ALA A 277 15.31 -2.79 19.87
N GLU A 278 14.26 -2.25 20.48
CA GLU A 278 13.90 -2.45 21.88
C GLU A 278 13.83 -3.93 22.23
N TYR A 279 13.11 -4.72 21.42
CA TYR A 279 12.96 -6.15 21.63
C TYR A 279 14.31 -6.90 21.60
N TYR A 280 15.14 -6.68 20.58
CA TYR A 280 16.39 -7.42 20.41
C TYR A 280 17.50 -6.96 21.38
N LEU A 281 17.53 -5.67 21.71
CA LEU A 281 18.48 -5.12 22.67
C LEU A 281 18.06 -5.35 24.12
N LYS A 282 16.81 -5.79 24.36
CA LYS A 282 16.23 -6.01 25.69
C LYS A 282 16.33 -4.75 26.57
N LEU A 283 15.95 -3.59 26.00
CA LEU A 283 16.04 -2.32 26.70
C LEU A 283 15.05 -2.29 27.87
N GLU A 284 15.55 -1.98 29.06
CA GLU A 284 14.75 -1.84 30.28
C GLU A 284 14.36 -0.37 30.48
N ASN A 285 13.11 -0.11 30.81
CA ASN A 285 12.57 1.24 31.06
C ASN A 285 12.77 2.24 29.91
N PHE A 286 12.80 1.72 28.68
CA PHE A 286 12.95 2.53 27.49
C PHE A 286 11.66 3.28 27.17
N ASP A 287 11.77 4.59 27.04
CA ASP A 287 10.71 5.47 26.60
C ASP A 287 11.08 6.08 25.25
N LYS A 288 10.52 5.50 24.18
CA LYS A 288 10.82 5.90 22.81
C LYS A 288 10.46 7.35 22.51
N ASP A 289 9.46 7.90 23.20
CA ASP A 289 9.00 9.27 22.93
C ASP A 289 9.91 10.31 23.58
N ASN A 290 10.60 9.95 24.67
CA ASN A 290 11.54 10.81 25.37
C ASN A 290 13.01 10.52 25.09
N GLN A 291 13.37 9.33 24.57
CA GLN A 291 14.77 8.93 24.41
C GLN A 291 15.22 8.84 22.95
N VAL A 292 14.31 8.91 21.97
CA VAL A 292 14.67 8.96 20.56
C VAL A 292 14.78 10.42 20.13
N MET A 293 15.99 10.83 19.74
CA MET A 293 16.32 12.24 19.43
C MET A 293 15.39 12.82 18.36
N GLU A 294 15.14 12.10 17.28
CA GLU A 294 14.33 12.55 16.14
C GLU A 294 12.88 12.89 16.53
N LYS A 295 12.37 12.28 17.59
CA LYS A 295 11.04 12.61 18.15
C LYS A 295 10.94 14.04 18.69
N HIS A 296 12.07 14.65 19.05
CA HIS A 296 12.13 16.02 19.50
C HIS A 296 12.38 17.04 18.37
N LEU A 297 12.80 16.57 17.20
CA LEU A 297 13.15 17.40 16.04
C LEU A 297 11.99 17.51 15.04
N LEU A 298 11.07 16.54 15.03
CA LEU A 298 9.90 16.48 14.17
C LEU A 298 8.62 16.97 14.89
#